data_a192cbd156511d7140f0d01ce2e3b364
#
_entry.id   a192cbd156511d7140f0d01ce2e3b364
#
_cell.length_a   1.000
_cell.length_b   1.000
_cell.length_c   1.000
_cell.angle_alpha   90.00
_cell.angle_beta   90.00
_cell.angle_gamma   90.00
#
_symmetry.space_group_name_H-M   'P 1'
#
loop_
_entity.id
_entity.type
_entity.pdbx_description
1 polymer ?
#
loop_
_entity_poly.entity_id
_entity_poly.type
_entity_poly.pdbx_seq_one_letter_code
_entity_poly.pdbx_strand_id
1 'polypeptide(L)'
;MAHYAFLDGNNTVTEVIVGVDEYITQTDLDGTDVGGSSEAWETWYGNFRGQLCKRTSYNGNYRKNYAGIGYTFDSERDAFIPPKPYPSWILNEDTCLWDSPVPRPEGEGLWDWDEDSLNWIERV
;
A
#
# COMPACT_ATOMS: atom_id res chain seq x y z
N MET A 1 7.94 -14.40 3.63
CA MET A 1 7.12 -13.99 4.79
C MET A 1 5.97 -13.12 4.31
N ALA A 2 4.83 -13.24 4.94
CA ALA A 2 3.68 -12.42 4.60
C ALA A 2 3.70 -11.10 5.36
N HIS A 3 3.17 -10.06 4.74
CA HIS A 3 3.04 -8.73 5.35
C HIS A 3 1.57 -8.34 5.34
N TYR A 4 1.14 -7.67 6.40
CA TYR A 4 -0.26 -7.27 6.57
C TYR A 4 -0.32 -5.82 6.99
N ALA A 5 -1.23 -5.07 6.37
CA ALA A 5 -1.45 -3.66 6.66
C ALA A 5 -2.75 -3.50 7.45
N PHE A 6 -2.70 -2.71 8.52
CA PHE A 6 -3.89 -2.33 9.28
C PHE A 6 -4.38 -0.97 8.82
N LEU A 7 -5.69 -0.86 8.66
CA LEU A 7 -6.34 0.33 8.12
C LEU A 7 -7.24 0.98 9.18
N ASP A 8 -7.33 2.30 9.13
CA ASP A 8 -8.30 3.04 9.94
C ASP A 8 -9.66 3.12 9.23
N GLY A 9 -10.62 3.86 9.80
CA GLY A 9 -11.94 4.01 9.23
C GLY A 9 -12.00 4.72 7.87
N ASN A 10 -10.91 5.33 7.45
CA ASN A 10 -10.78 6.01 6.14
C ASN A 10 -9.94 5.20 5.15
N ASN A 11 -9.67 3.92 5.45
CA ASN A 11 -8.82 3.05 4.64
C ASN A 11 -7.37 3.55 4.51
N THR A 12 -6.90 4.32 5.49
CA THR A 12 -5.52 4.77 5.56
C THR A 12 -4.70 3.77 6.37
N VAL A 13 -3.54 3.38 5.85
CA VAL A 13 -2.64 2.44 6.51
C VAL A 13 -2.05 3.08 7.76
N THR A 14 -2.25 2.45 8.90
CA THR A 14 -1.72 2.92 10.19
C THR A 14 -0.51 2.12 10.66
N GLU A 15 -0.39 0.87 10.21
CA GLU A 15 0.71 -0.01 10.58
C GLU A 15 0.86 -1.13 9.55
N VAL A 16 2.08 -1.60 9.34
CA VAL A 16 2.36 -2.79 8.53
C VAL A 16 3.20 -3.73 9.37
N ILE A 17 2.79 -5.00 9.42
CA ILE A 17 3.49 -6.01 10.21
C ILE A 17 3.98 -7.15 9.32
N VAL A 18 5.00 -7.86 9.79
CA VAL A 18 5.36 -9.17 9.26
C VAL A 18 4.51 -10.19 10.02
N GLY A 19 3.75 -10.97 9.29
CA GLY A 19 2.84 -11.93 9.89
C GLY A 19 3.05 -13.34 9.37
N VAL A 20 2.07 -14.20 9.66
CA VAL A 20 2.11 -15.61 9.29
C VAL A 20 1.85 -15.76 7.80
N ASP A 21 2.58 -16.65 7.15
CA ASP A 21 2.34 -16.94 5.74
C ASP A 21 0.95 -17.52 5.52
N GLU A 22 0.34 -17.21 4.36
CA GLU A 22 -1.07 -17.49 4.08
C GLU A 22 -1.43 -18.99 4.17
N TYR A 23 -0.52 -19.85 3.80
CA TYR A 23 -0.78 -21.31 3.77
C TYR A 23 -0.67 -21.98 5.13
N ILE A 24 -0.20 -21.28 6.15
CA ILE A 24 -0.04 -21.83 7.50
C ILE A 24 -1.37 -21.78 8.23
N THR A 25 -1.66 -22.85 8.99
CA THR A 25 -2.80 -22.89 9.91
C THR A 25 -2.29 -23.01 11.35
N GLN A 26 -3.03 -22.43 12.29
CA GLN A 26 -2.76 -22.54 13.71
C GLN A 26 -4.05 -22.86 14.45
N THR A 27 -3.91 -23.50 15.61
CA THR A 27 -5.04 -23.74 16.50
C THR A 27 -5.12 -22.61 17.50
N ASP A 28 -6.24 -21.92 17.54
CA ASP A 28 -6.48 -20.82 18.47
C ASP A 28 -6.74 -21.33 19.88
N LEU A 29 -6.81 -20.42 20.86
CA LEU A 29 -6.98 -20.75 22.27
C LEU A 29 -8.26 -21.51 22.54
N ASP A 30 -9.32 -21.31 21.76
CA ASP A 30 -10.59 -21.99 21.87
C ASP A 30 -10.65 -23.35 21.15
N GLY A 31 -9.52 -23.77 20.54
CA GLY A 31 -9.45 -25.02 19.80
C GLY A 31 -9.83 -24.92 18.33
N THR A 32 -10.11 -23.72 17.82
CA THR A 32 -10.47 -23.49 16.42
C THR A 32 -9.22 -23.35 15.58
N ASP A 33 -9.19 -23.98 14.41
CA ASP A 33 -8.12 -23.79 13.43
C ASP A 33 -8.34 -22.47 12.70
N VAL A 34 -7.25 -21.67 12.57
CA VAL A 34 -7.25 -20.36 11.90
C VAL A 34 -6.17 -20.35 10.83
N GLY A 35 -6.36 -19.50 9.83
CA GLY A 35 -5.38 -19.32 8.74
C GLY A 35 -5.68 -20.21 7.54
N GLY A 36 -4.64 -20.53 6.80
CA GLY A 36 -4.72 -21.33 5.57
C GLY A 36 -4.98 -20.54 4.30
N SER A 37 -5.26 -19.24 4.40
CA SER A 37 -5.42 -18.35 3.27
C SER A 37 -5.10 -16.91 3.69
N SER A 38 -4.84 -16.05 2.71
CA SER A 38 -4.63 -14.63 2.99
C SER A 38 -5.86 -14.01 3.65
N GLU A 39 -7.04 -14.31 3.13
CA GLU A 39 -8.31 -13.79 3.66
C GLU A 39 -8.55 -14.22 5.10
N ALA A 40 -8.25 -15.48 5.42
CA ALA A 40 -8.41 -16.00 6.79
C ALA A 40 -7.48 -15.25 7.76
N TRP A 41 -6.23 -15.03 7.38
CA TRP A 41 -5.29 -14.29 8.22
C TRP A 41 -5.63 -12.80 8.31
N GLU A 42 -6.11 -12.19 7.22
CA GLU A 42 -6.61 -10.81 7.27
C GLU A 42 -7.73 -10.68 8.30
N THR A 43 -8.67 -11.60 8.30
CA THR A 43 -9.79 -11.61 9.26
C THR A 43 -9.28 -11.81 10.69
N TRP A 44 -8.37 -12.75 10.90
CA TRP A 44 -7.84 -13.04 12.23
C TRP A 44 -7.08 -11.85 12.81
N TYR A 45 -6.14 -11.26 12.04
CA TYR A 45 -5.39 -10.09 12.48
C TYR A 45 -6.30 -8.89 12.69
N GLY A 46 -7.26 -8.68 11.80
CA GLY A 46 -8.21 -7.59 11.91
C GLY A 46 -9.06 -7.68 13.17
N ASN A 47 -9.56 -8.86 13.48
CA ASN A 47 -10.34 -9.09 14.71
C ASN A 47 -9.47 -8.90 15.96
N PHE A 48 -8.25 -9.39 15.93
CA PHE A 48 -7.31 -9.25 17.04
C PHE A 48 -7.01 -7.77 17.34
N ARG A 49 -6.81 -6.98 16.30
CA ARG A 49 -6.44 -5.56 16.44
C ARG A 49 -7.65 -4.64 16.51
N GLY A 50 -8.81 -5.08 16.07
CA GLY A 50 -10.00 -4.23 15.96
C GLY A 50 -9.93 -3.24 14.80
N GLN A 51 -9.19 -3.58 13.76
CA GLN A 51 -9.05 -2.78 12.55
C GLN A 51 -9.21 -3.66 11.32
N LEU A 52 -9.52 -3.06 10.18
CA LEU A 52 -9.48 -3.78 8.91
C LEU A 52 -8.02 -4.11 8.59
N CYS A 53 -7.79 -5.33 8.15
CA CYS A 53 -6.45 -5.82 7.82
C CYS A 53 -6.42 -6.31 6.37
N LYS A 54 -5.40 -5.93 5.61
CA LYS A 54 -5.23 -6.33 4.21
C LYS A 54 -3.80 -6.81 3.95
N ARG A 55 -3.68 -7.94 3.24
CA ARG A 55 -2.38 -8.46 2.84
C ARG A 55 -1.68 -7.49 1.88
N THR A 56 -0.40 -7.28 2.11
CA THR A 56 0.49 -6.57 1.20
C THR A 56 1.74 -7.41 0.94
N SER A 57 2.59 -6.99 0.01
CA SER A 57 3.78 -7.73 -0.36
C SER A 57 4.94 -6.77 -0.58
N TYR A 58 6.08 -7.08 0.02
CA TYR A 58 7.29 -6.28 -0.10
C TYR A 58 7.72 -6.07 -1.56
N ASN A 59 7.51 -7.07 -2.42
CA ASN A 59 7.92 -7.03 -3.83
C ASN A 59 6.76 -6.77 -4.78
N GLY A 60 5.63 -6.26 -4.29
CA GLY A 60 4.51 -5.84 -5.13
C GLY A 60 3.67 -6.98 -5.71
N ASN A 61 3.77 -8.20 -5.17
CA ASN A 61 3.00 -9.35 -5.67
C ASN A 61 1.53 -9.29 -5.28
N TYR A 62 1.19 -8.51 -4.27
CA TYR A 62 -0.18 -8.34 -3.78
C TYR A 62 -0.53 -6.86 -3.77
N ARG A 63 -1.66 -6.52 -4.40
CA ARG A 63 -2.27 -5.18 -4.34
C ARG A 63 -1.33 -4.06 -4.76
N LYS A 64 -0.59 -4.30 -5.84
CA LYS A 64 0.27 -3.32 -6.54
C LYS A 64 1.49 -2.90 -5.74
N ASN A 65 1.33 -2.02 -4.77
CA ASN A 65 2.45 -1.42 -4.05
C ASN A 65 2.57 -1.99 -2.65
N TYR A 66 3.80 -2.11 -2.17
CA TYR A 66 4.01 -2.43 -0.76
C TYR A 66 3.43 -1.31 0.10
N ALA A 67 2.53 -1.69 1.02
CA ALA A 67 1.86 -0.70 1.85
C ALA A 67 2.84 0.00 2.79
N GLY A 68 2.69 1.31 2.91
CA GLY A 68 3.41 2.11 3.89
C GLY A 68 2.42 2.88 4.75
N ILE A 69 2.86 3.32 5.92
CA ILE A 69 2.02 4.15 6.79
C ILE A 69 1.64 5.42 6.03
N GLY A 70 0.37 5.76 6.05
CA GLY A 70 -0.17 6.90 5.30
C GLY A 70 -0.68 6.58 3.91
N TYR A 71 -0.40 5.37 3.39
CA TYR A 71 -0.98 4.91 2.12
C TYR A 71 -2.47 4.69 2.28
N THR A 72 -3.22 4.79 1.18
CA THR A 72 -4.65 4.49 1.15
C THR A 72 -4.87 3.14 0.47
N PHE A 73 -5.75 2.31 1.04
CA PHE A 73 -6.21 1.10 0.37
C PHE A 73 -7.44 1.44 -0.46
N ASP A 74 -7.36 1.22 -1.77
CA ASP A 74 -8.47 1.41 -2.71
C ASP A 74 -9.12 0.06 -2.99
N SER A 75 -10.33 -0.14 -2.48
CA SER A 75 -11.03 -1.43 -2.61
C SER A 75 -11.50 -1.71 -4.04
N GLU A 76 -11.79 -0.69 -4.82
CA GLU A 76 -12.21 -0.87 -6.22
C GLU A 76 -11.05 -1.34 -7.08
N ARG A 77 -9.86 -0.78 -6.88
CA ARG A 77 -8.65 -1.18 -7.59
C ARG A 77 -7.95 -2.36 -6.94
N ASP A 78 -8.33 -2.71 -5.71
CA ASP A 78 -7.67 -3.71 -4.87
C ASP A 78 -6.16 -3.43 -4.79
N ALA A 79 -5.82 -2.22 -4.38
CA ALA A 79 -4.44 -1.73 -4.42
C ALA A 79 -4.14 -0.74 -3.31
N PHE A 80 -2.87 -0.72 -2.89
CA PHE A 80 -2.36 0.31 -1.98
C PHE A 80 -1.80 1.46 -2.81
N ILE A 81 -2.25 2.68 -2.50
CA ILE A 81 -1.87 3.89 -3.23
C ILE A 81 -1.12 4.82 -2.29
N PRO A 82 0.11 5.27 -2.66
CA PRO A 82 0.84 6.22 -1.83
C PRO A 82 0.15 7.57 -1.77
N PRO A 83 0.46 8.40 -0.77
CA PRO A 83 -0.11 9.75 -0.69
C PRO A 83 0.20 10.54 -1.96
N LYS A 84 -0.79 11.33 -2.41
CA LYS A 84 -0.62 12.18 -3.59
C LYS A 84 0.43 13.26 -3.30
N PRO A 85 1.54 13.30 -4.07
CA PRO A 85 2.62 14.24 -3.77
C PRO A 85 2.28 15.69 -4.09
N TYR A 86 1.51 15.92 -5.16
CA TYR A 86 1.13 17.27 -5.60
C TYR A 86 -0.26 17.23 -6.21
N PRO A 87 -1.05 18.31 -6.09
CA PRO A 87 -2.43 18.33 -6.60
C PRO A 87 -2.58 18.03 -8.10
N SER A 88 -1.57 18.38 -8.91
CA SER A 88 -1.63 18.19 -10.36
C SER A 88 -1.28 16.78 -10.83
N TRP A 89 -0.68 15.97 -9.97
CA TRP A 89 -0.24 14.63 -10.37
C TRP A 89 -1.44 13.71 -10.58
N ILE A 90 -1.30 12.76 -11.51
CA ILE A 90 -2.37 11.89 -11.97
C ILE A 90 -2.04 10.45 -11.61
N LEU A 91 -3.04 9.71 -11.13
CA LEU A 91 -2.85 8.31 -10.78
C LEU A 91 -2.69 7.47 -12.05
N ASN A 92 -1.61 6.68 -12.07
CA ASN A 92 -1.40 5.67 -13.10
C ASN A 92 -2.21 4.43 -12.70
N GLU A 93 -3.22 4.08 -13.52
CA GLU A 93 -4.13 2.98 -13.20
C GLU A 93 -3.45 1.61 -13.23
N ASP A 94 -2.36 1.47 -13.97
CA ASP A 94 -1.64 0.19 -14.07
C ASP A 94 -0.74 -0.05 -12.86
N THR A 95 -0.07 0.99 -12.35
CA THR A 95 0.89 0.86 -11.25
C THR A 95 0.33 1.31 -9.91
N CYS A 96 -0.76 2.09 -9.92
CA CYS A 96 -1.32 2.77 -8.75
C CYS A 96 -0.29 3.67 -8.06
N LEU A 97 0.60 4.25 -8.86
CA LEU A 97 1.54 5.29 -8.45
C LEU A 97 1.16 6.59 -9.13
N TRP A 98 1.69 7.69 -8.61
CA TRP A 98 1.36 9.02 -9.13
C TRP A 98 2.37 9.46 -10.18
N ASP A 99 1.86 9.91 -11.33
CA ASP A 99 2.66 10.45 -12.41
C ASP A 99 2.50 11.96 -12.48
N SER A 100 3.60 12.67 -12.74
CA SER A 100 3.53 14.10 -13.02
C SER A 100 2.86 14.33 -14.36
N PRO A 101 2.12 15.47 -14.54
CA PRO A 101 1.50 15.78 -15.83
C PRO A 101 2.51 16.05 -16.94
N VAL A 102 3.76 16.41 -16.58
CA VAL A 102 4.87 16.59 -17.51
C VAL A 102 5.94 15.56 -17.16
N PRO A 103 6.40 14.74 -18.11
CA PRO A 103 7.43 13.74 -17.82
C PRO A 103 8.72 14.39 -17.32
N ARG A 104 9.37 13.71 -16.35
CA ARG A 104 10.65 14.17 -15.84
C ARG A 104 11.69 14.15 -16.98
N PRO A 105 12.49 15.22 -17.15
CA PRO A 105 13.51 15.25 -18.19
C PRO A 105 14.49 14.09 -18.07
N GLU A 106 14.89 13.55 -19.22
CA GLU A 106 15.87 12.47 -19.28
C GLU A 106 17.28 12.99 -19.16
N GLY A 107 18.22 12.12 -18.81
CA GLY A 107 19.62 12.41 -18.75
C GLY A 107 20.11 12.68 -17.33
N GLU A 108 21.35 13.13 -17.23
CA GLU A 108 21.96 13.46 -15.95
C GLU A 108 21.43 14.80 -15.45
N GLY A 109 21.35 14.92 -14.14
CA GLY A 109 20.90 16.13 -13.50
C GLY A 109 19.86 15.85 -12.43
N LEU A 110 19.69 16.81 -11.55
CA LEU A 110 18.70 16.75 -10.50
C LEU A 110 17.56 17.71 -10.85
N TRP A 111 16.36 17.20 -10.76
CA TRP A 111 15.16 17.94 -11.13
C TRP A 111 14.19 17.96 -9.97
N ASP A 112 13.63 19.14 -9.71
CA ASP A 112 12.57 19.31 -8.72
C ASP A 112 11.27 19.66 -9.42
N TRP A 113 10.16 19.09 -8.96
CA TRP A 113 8.84 19.45 -9.45
C TRP A 113 8.43 20.80 -8.88
N ASP A 114 8.02 21.72 -9.76
CA ASP A 114 7.46 23.01 -9.36
C ASP A 114 5.96 23.04 -9.67
N GLU A 115 5.13 22.97 -8.62
CA GLU A 115 3.69 22.93 -8.78
C GLU A 115 3.12 24.23 -9.35
N ASP A 116 3.74 25.38 -9.04
CA ASP A 116 3.25 26.66 -9.51
C ASP A 116 3.39 26.81 -11.03
N SER A 117 4.50 26.35 -11.60
CA SER A 117 4.73 26.39 -13.05
C SER A 117 4.26 25.12 -13.76
N LEU A 118 3.87 24.07 -13.03
CA LEU A 118 3.52 22.74 -13.55
C LEU A 118 4.64 22.18 -14.44
N ASN A 119 5.86 22.26 -13.95
CA ASN A 119 7.03 21.83 -14.73
C ASN A 119 8.17 21.40 -13.81
N TRP A 120 9.15 20.76 -14.40
CA TRP A 120 10.37 20.37 -13.72
C TRP A 120 11.39 21.51 -13.80
N ILE A 121 12.05 21.79 -12.68
CA ILE A 121 13.08 22.81 -12.57
C ILE A 121 14.39 22.12 -12.21
N GLU A 122 15.45 22.41 -12.95
CA GLU A 122 16.75 21.83 -12.68
C GLU A 122 17.32 22.39 -11.39
N ARG A 123 17.78 21.47 -10.52
CA ARG A 123 18.44 21.84 -9.27
C ARG A 123 19.87 22.30 -9.57
N VAL A 124 20.19 23.49 -9.16
CA VAL A 124 21.50 24.13 -9.40
C VAL A 124 22.41 23.92 -8.21
#